data_10a326fdfc36660d33b39cc980cfb378
#
_entry.id   10a326fdfc36660d33b39cc980cfb378
#
_cell.length_a   1.000
_cell.length_b   1.000
_cell.length_c   1.000
_cell.angle_alpha   90.00
_cell.angle_beta   90.00
_cell.angle_gamma   90.00
#
_symmetry.space_group_name_H-M   'P 1'
#
loop_
_entity.id
_entity.type
_entity.pdbx_description
1 polymer ?
#
loop_
_entity_poly.entity_id
_entity_poly.type
_entity_poly.pdbx_seq_one_letter_code
_entity_poly.pdbx_strand_id
1 'polypeptide(L)'
;MQSNYFQQLTQELKRQGTGTPQLILDLKTYQRNLDYVQSKLPAKLKPRLVVKSLASIQLLKLASEKLNTQRFMVFHLPHLLEIIGTFQQADILLGKPMPIQAVKHFYQTSSEQNKINDQASIQWLIDDVERLKQYLQLAQSLNICLNVNIEIDVGLHRGGVQTQQQFIALMKLIQHNAAYLKLSGLMGYDAHVAKLPKILKSPDKSYQQSQQMYQQYKSILQRKFPDLWHEGLCFNGGGSPTFMQHCQQSVCNDLAFGSMLLKPSDFDLENLSALSCALWIAAPILKVLPCSQIPGL
;
A
#
# COMPACT_ATOMS: atom_id res chain seq x y z
N MET A 1 20.74 10.24 24.78
CA MET A 1 20.56 8.83 24.35
C MET A 1 20.93 8.58 22.88
N GLN A 2 20.52 9.40 21.91
CA GLN A 2 20.89 9.23 20.49
C GLN A 2 22.41 9.26 20.24
N SER A 3 23.15 10.12 20.93
CA SER A 3 24.62 10.23 20.76
C SER A 3 25.36 8.92 21.03
N ASN A 4 24.99 8.18 22.08
CA ASN A 4 25.63 6.90 22.43
C ASN A 4 25.31 5.80 21.40
N TYR A 5 24.09 5.72 20.90
CA TYR A 5 23.67 4.76 19.87
C TYR A 5 24.51 4.91 18.59
N PHE A 6 24.60 6.13 18.05
CA PHE A 6 25.37 6.38 16.83
C PHE A 6 26.89 6.23 17.02
N GLN A 7 27.40 6.50 18.21
CA GLN A 7 28.82 6.23 18.53
C GLN A 7 29.12 4.72 18.49
N GLN A 8 28.29 3.91 19.14
CA GLN A 8 28.40 2.44 19.10
C GLN A 8 28.26 1.90 17.69
N LEU A 9 27.24 2.34 16.93
CA LEU A 9 27.05 1.95 15.54
C LEU A 9 28.27 2.30 14.68
N THR A 10 28.83 3.50 14.84
CA THR A 10 30.03 3.93 14.12
C THR A 10 31.26 3.06 14.47
N GLN A 11 31.41 2.68 15.73
CA GLN A 11 32.51 1.77 16.15
C GLN A 11 32.35 0.40 15.49
N GLU A 12 31.12 -0.16 15.48
CA GLU A 12 30.87 -1.45 14.83
C GLU A 12 31.08 -1.39 13.32
N LEU A 13 30.65 -0.32 12.66
CA LEU A 13 30.88 -0.10 11.23
C LEU A 13 32.36 0.05 10.88
N LYS A 14 33.16 0.68 11.74
CA LYS A 14 34.62 0.73 11.59
C LYS A 14 35.29 -0.63 11.76
N ARG A 15 34.73 -1.49 12.61
CA ARG A 15 35.26 -2.82 12.90
C ARG A 15 34.88 -3.87 11.87
N GLN A 16 33.62 -3.84 11.37
CA GLN A 16 33.03 -4.89 10.53
C GLN A 16 32.55 -4.39 9.15
N GLY A 17 32.49 -3.10 8.94
CA GLY A 17 31.99 -2.52 7.69
C GLY A 17 32.96 -2.71 6.52
N THR A 18 32.42 -2.74 5.32
CA THR A 18 33.16 -2.93 4.05
C THR A 18 33.79 -1.66 3.50
N GLY A 19 33.57 -0.49 4.13
CA GLY A 19 33.97 0.82 3.60
C GLY A 19 33.09 1.33 2.45
N THR A 20 31.97 0.67 2.17
CA THR A 20 30.97 1.08 1.18
C THR A 20 29.68 1.49 1.88
N PRO A 21 28.78 2.29 1.22
CA PRO A 21 27.49 2.61 1.78
C PRO A 21 26.66 1.35 2.09
N GLN A 22 26.01 1.33 3.25
CA GLN A 22 25.23 0.20 3.73
C GLN A 22 23.88 0.66 4.27
N LEU A 23 22.85 -0.19 4.11
CA LEU A 23 21.56 -0.03 4.79
C LEU A 23 21.66 -0.76 6.14
N ILE A 24 21.39 -0.02 7.20
CA ILE A 24 21.41 -0.54 8.58
C ILE A 24 19.97 -0.59 9.10
N LEU A 25 19.52 -1.79 9.44
CA LEU A 25 18.23 -2.00 10.08
C LEU A 25 18.39 -2.19 11.59
N ASP A 26 17.74 -1.34 12.38
CA ASP A 26 17.52 -1.57 13.81
C ASP A 26 16.29 -2.45 14.02
N LEU A 27 16.52 -3.75 14.12
CA LEU A 27 15.46 -4.74 14.25
C LEU A 27 14.64 -4.56 15.53
N LYS A 28 15.26 -4.14 16.64
CA LYS A 28 14.54 -3.87 17.90
C LYS A 28 13.58 -2.69 17.76
N THR A 29 14.02 -1.65 17.09
CA THR A 29 13.17 -0.49 16.80
C THR A 29 12.05 -0.84 15.83
N TYR A 30 12.34 -1.64 14.79
CA TYR A 30 11.30 -2.15 13.89
C TYR A 30 10.22 -2.96 14.63
N GLN A 31 10.63 -3.85 15.53
CA GLN A 31 9.71 -4.64 16.35
C GLN A 31 8.86 -3.76 17.27
N ARG A 32 9.45 -2.75 17.92
CA ARG A 32 8.71 -1.77 18.74
C ARG A 32 7.68 -0.99 17.92
N ASN A 33 8.03 -0.60 16.69
CA ASN A 33 7.09 0.05 15.78
C ASN A 33 5.92 -0.88 15.43
N LEU A 34 6.19 -2.16 15.18
CA LEU A 34 5.15 -3.17 14.95
C LEU A 34 4.25 -3.36 16.18
N ASP A 35 4.82 -3.43 17.39
CA ASP A 35 4.06 -3.53 18.64
C ASP A 35 3.10 -2.33 18.81
N TYR A 36 3.62 -1.14 18.56
CA TYR A 36 2.82 0.08 18.60
C TYR A 36 1.67 0.05 17.58
N VAL A 37 1.95 -0.28 16.33
CA VAL A 37 0.94 -0.37 15.27
C VAL A 37 -0.12 -1.40 15.63
N GLN A 38 0.27 -2.58 16.09
CA GLN A 38 -0.66 -3.63 16.53
C GLN A 38 -1.57 -3.14 17.66
N SER A 39 -1.02 -2.41 18.64
CA SER A 39 -1.78 -1.88 19.78
C SER A 39 -2.81 -0.82 19.40
N LYS A 40 -2.65 -0.15 18.26
CA LYS A 40 -3.56 0.89 17.78
C LYS A 40 -4.59 0.40 16.77
N LEU A 41 -4.34 -0.73 16.12
CA LEU A 41 -5.18 -1.24 15.05
C LEU A 41 -6.47 -1.84 15.62
N PRO A 42 -7.65 -1.28 15.30
CA PRO A 42 -8.92 -1.84 15.78
C PRO A 42 -9.27 -3.13 15.00
N ALA A 43 -9.92 -4.08 15.65
CA ALA A 43 -10.28 -5.38 15.08
C ALA A 43 -11.06 -5.32 13.75
N LYS A 44 -11.81 -4.24 13.52
CA LYS A 44 -12.58 -4.02 12.29
C LYS A 44 -11.72 -3.66 11.07
N LEU A 45 -10.48 -3.21 11.27
CA LEU A 45 -9.55 -2.84 10.20
C LEU A 45 -8.52 -3.95 9.99
N LYS A 46 -8.52 -4.54 8.79
CA LYS A 46 -7.54 -5.55 8.41
C LYS A 46 -6.28 -4.88 7.87
N PRO A 47 -5.10 -5.14 8.43
CA PRO A 47 -3.86 -4.54 7.95
C PRO A 47 -3.46 -5.12 6.59
N ARG A 48 -3.02 -4.24 5.67
CA ARG A 48 -2.45 -4.59 4.37
C ARG A 48 -1.05 -4.00 4.24
N LEU A 49 -0.05 -4.85 4.10
CA LEU A 49 1.36 -4.45 4.05
C LEU A 49 1.74 -3.93 2.66
N VAL A 50 2.26 -2.70 2.60
CA VAL A 50 2.70 -2.08 1.34
C VAL A 50 4.12 -2.52 1.01
N VAL A 51 4.25 -3.45 0.07
CA VAL A 51 5.50 -4.16 -0.26
C VAL A 51 6.62 -3.21 -0.71
N LYS A 52 6.34 -2.21 -1.56
CA LYS A 52 7.36 -1.24 -2.00
C LYS A 52 8.04 -0.47 -0.86
N SER A 53 7.36 -0.34 0.26
CA SER A 53 7.87 0.37 1.46
C SER A 53 8.60 -0.55 2.43
N LEU A 54 8.48 -1.86 2.24
CA LEU A 54 9.12 -2.93 3.01
C LEU A 54 9.65 -3.98 2.02
N ALA A 55 10.54 -3.54 1.12
CA ALA A 55 11.06 -4.38 0.03
C ALA A 55 12.08 -5.44 0.53
N SER A 56 11.69 -6.19 1.55
CA SER A 56 12.44 -7.31 2.13
C SER A 56 11.45 -8.37 2.60
N ILE A 57 11.60 -9.57 2.07
CA ILE A 57 10.75 -10.72 2.45
C ILE A 57 10.84 -11.01 3.94
N GLN A 58 12.03 -10.88 4.55
CA GLN A 58 12.23 -11.09 5.98
C GLN A 58 11.42 -10.09 6.82
N LEU A 59 11.44 -8.80 6.45
CA LEU A 59 10.64 -7.78 7.14
C LEU A 59 9.15 -7.98 6.94
N LEU A 60 8.74 -8.38 5.73
CA LEU A 60 7.34 -8.70 5.45
C LEU A 60 6.86 -9.91 6.25
N LYS A 61 7.68 -10.97 6.42
CA LYS A 61 7.35 -12.13 7.27
C LYS A 61 7.16 -11.70 8.72
N LEU A 62 8.09 -10.96 9.30
CA LEU A 62 7.97 -10.45 10.67
C LEU A 62 6.71 -9.59 10.87
N ALA A 63 6.41 -8.69 9.91
CA ALA A 63 5.21 -7.86 9.98
C ALA A 63 3.92 -8.68 9.79
N SER A 64 3.92 -9.64 8.86
CA SER A 64 2.81 -10.54 8.58
C SER A 64 2.44 -11.38 9.81
N GLU A 65 3.42 -12.00 10.43
CA GLU A 65 3.26 -12.78 11.67
C GLU A 65 2.74 -11.91 12.82
N LYS A 66 3.41 -10.76 13.06
CA LYS A 66 3.06 -9.87 14.16
C LYS A 66 1.66 -9.29 14.04
N LEU A 67 1.26 -8.90 12.83
CA LEU A 67 -0.05 -8.28 12.57
C LEU A 67 -1.12 -9.31 12.18
N ASN A 68 -0.77 -10.61 12.18
CA ASN A 68 -1.64 -11.70 11.76
C ASN A 68 -2.35 -11.42 10.43
N THR A 69 -1.57 -11.14 9.38
CA THR A 69 -2.09 -10.81 8.05
C THR A 69 -1.28 -11.41 6.92
N GLN A 70 -1.95 -11.87 5.87
CA GLN A 70 -1.36 -12.18 4.57
C GLN A 70 -1.92 -11.25 3.47
N ARG A 71 -2.26 -10.00 3.83
CA ARG A 71 -2.75 -8.97 2.92
C ARG A 71 -1.60 -8.07 2.50
N PHE A 72 -1.37 -8.00 1.19
CA PHE A 72 -0.27 -7.22 0.63
C PHE A 72 -0.77 -6.24 -0.42
N MET A 73 -0.13 -5.07 -0.51
CA MET A 73 -0.32 -4.15 -1.62
C MET A 73 0.97 -4.08 -2.44
N VAL A 74 0.84 -4.42 -3.72
CA VAL A 74 1.96 -4.57 -4.65
C VAL A 74 1.84 -3.53 -5.78
N PHE A 75 2.97 -3.00 -6.25
CA PHE A 75 3.02 -1.97 -7.31
C PHE A 75 3.83 -2.40 -8.53
N HIS A 76 4.38 -3.62 -8.50
CA HIS A 76 5.32 -4.11 -9.49
C HIS A 76 5.20 -5.63 -9.61
N LEU A 77 5.10 -6.16 -10.85
CA LEU A 77 4.84 -7.59 -11.06
C LEU A 77 5.94 -8.52 -10.53
N PRO A 78 7.25 -8.20 -10.57
CA PRO A 78 8.26 -9.01 -9.89
C PRO A 78 8.00 -9.18 -8.39
N HIS A 79 7.55 -8.13 -7.67
CA HIS A 79 7.16 -8.26 -6.28
C HIS A 79 5.90 -9.12 -6.11
N LEU A 80 4.96 -9.09 -7.06
CA LEU A 80 3.78 -9.96 -7.05
C LEU A 80 4.20 -11.44 -7.07
N LEU A 81 5.13 -11.81 -7.96
CA LEU A 81 5.64 -13.18 -8.04
C LEU A 81 6.36 -13.63 -6.77
N GLU A 82 7.16 -12.74 -6.15
CA GLU A 82 7.82 -13.03 -4.87
C GLU A 82 6.82 -13.26 -3.73
N ILE A 83 5.78 -12.42 -3.64
CA ILE A 83 4.75 -12.55 -2.60
C ILE A 83 3.98 -13.84 -2.78
N ILE A 84 3.54 -14.17 -4.00
CA ILE A 84 2.83 -15.44 -4.28
C ILE A 84 3.71 -16.65 -3.94
N GLY A 85 4.99 -16.61 -4.30
CA GLY A 85 5.94 -17.69 -4.01
C GLY A 85 6.31 -17.83 -2.54
N THR A 86 6.06 -16.80 -1.72
CA THR A 86 6.45 -16.78 -0.30
C THR A 86 5.28 -17.01 0.66
N PHE A 87 4.09 -16.47 0.36
CA PHE A 87 2.92 -16.47 1.24
C PHE A 87 1.78 -17.26 0.57
N GLN A 88 1.44 -18.41 1.13
CA GLN A 88 0.51 -19.35 0.50
C GLN A 88 -0.92 -18.82 0.32
N GLN A 89 -1.41 -18.03 1.27
CA GLN A 89 -2.78 -17.49 1.28
C GLN A 89 -2.78 -15.97 1.06
N ALA A 90 -1.86 -15.46 0.22
CA ALA A 90 -1.73 -14.05 -0.01
C ALA A 90 -2.99 -13.43 -0.63
N ASP A 91 -3.55 -12.40 0.01
CA ASP A 91 -4.55 -11.50 -0.56
C ASP A 91 -3.81 -10.24 -1.07
N ILE A 92 -3.69 -10.13 -2.38
CA ILE A 92 -2.84 -9.14 -3.04
C ILE A 92 -3.69 -8.11 -3.77
N LEU A 93 -3.59 -6.84 -3.37
CA LEU A 93 -4.16 -5.71 -4.07
C LEU A 93 -3.07 -4.97 -4.86
N LEU A 94 -3.27 -4.80 -6.17
CA LEU A 94 -2.42 -3.92 -6.96
C LEU A 94 -2.70 -2.47 -6.56
N GLY A 95 -1.68 -1.72 -6.14
CA GLY A 95 -1.79 -0.33 -5.69
C GLY A 95 -1.74 0.70 -6.82
N LYS A 96 -1.77 0.24 -8.07
CA LYS A 96 -1.93 1.02 -9.30
C LYS A 96 -2.42 0.13 -10.44
N PRO A 97 -3.11 0.68 -11.46
CA PRO A 97 -3.44 -0.06 -12.67
C PRO A 97 -2.17 -0.60 -13.36
N MET A 98 -2.28 -1.80 -13.94
CA MET A 98 -1.18 -2.42 -14.68
C MET A 98 -1.43 -2.37 -16.20
N PRO A 99 -0.38 -2.18 -17.02
CA PRO A 99 -0.50 -2.30 -18.47
C PRO A 99 -1.00 -3.69 -18.85
N ILE A 100 -2.00 -3.76 -19.75
CA ILE A 100 -2.68 -5.02 -20.11
C ILE A 100 -1.72 -6.08 -20.66
N GLN A 101 -0.71 -5.69 -21.42
CA GLN A 101 0.29 -6.62 -21.94
C GLN A 101 1.13 -7.25 -20.83
N ALA A 102 1.44 -6.49 -19.79
CA ALA A 102 2.16 -7.01 -18.63
C ALA A 102 1.32 -8.02 -17.84
N VAL A 103 0.01 -7.76 -17.69
CA VAL A 103 -0.94 -8.70 -17.05
C VAL A 103 -1.09 -9.97 -17.90
N LYS A 104 -1.22 -9.84 -19.21
CA LYS A 104 -1.27 -10.97 -20.13
C LYS A 104 -0.03 -11.86 -19.99
N HIS A 105 1.15 -11.26 -20.05
CA HIS A 105 2.41 -11.97 -19.89
C HIS A 105 2.52 -12.66 -18.53
N PHE A 106 2.09 -11.99 -17.46
CA PHE A 106 2.04 -12.57 -16.12
C PHE A 106 1.24 -13.89 -16.10
N TYR A 107 0.02 -13.91 -16.63
CA TYR A 107 -0.80 -15.13 -16.65
C TYR A 107 -0.21 -16.22 -17.53
N GLN A 108 0.31 -15.89 -18.71
CA GLN A 108 0.93 -16.85 -19.60
C GLN A 108 2.17 -17.52 -18.97
N THR A 109 3.08 -16.70 -18.43
CA THR A 109 4.32 -17.23 -17.83
C THR A 109 4.06 -17.98 -16.51
N SER A 110 3.10 -17.55 -15.74
CA SER A 110 2.79 -18.16 -14.45
C SER A 110 2.06 -19.49 -14.60
N SER A 111 1.21 -19.65 -15.60
CA SER A 111 0.55 -20.92 -15.91
C SER A 111 1.55 -21.98 -16.40
N GLU A 112 2.49 -21.59 -17.27
CA GLU A 112 3.55 -22.49 -17.76
C GLU A 112 4.49 -22.97 -16.64
N GLN A 113 4.69 -22.14 -15.60
CA GLN A 113 5.60 -22.42 -14.49
C GLN A 113 4.92 -22.99 -13.24
N ASN A 114 3.61 -23.23 -13.27
CA ASN A 114 2.79 -23.63 -12.08
C ASN A 114 3.03 -22.71 -10.86
N LYS A 115 3.28 -21.43 -11.09
CA LYS A 115 3.66 -20.48 -10.03
C LYS A 115 2.50 -19.76 -9.37
N ILE A 116 1.31 -19.77 -9.99
CA ILE A 116 0.13 -19.22 -9.33
C ILE A 116 -0.39 -20.28 -8.39
N ASN A 117 -0.24 -20.02 -7.11
CA ASN A 117 -0.88 -20.82 -6.09
C ASN A 117 -2.40 -20.54 -6.13
N ASP A 118 -3.21 -21.57 -6.29
CA ASP A 118 -4.68 -21.48 -6.37
C ASP A 118 -5.31 -20.80 -5.13
N GLN A 119 -4.57 -20.71 -4.04
CA GLN A 119 -5.01 -20.07 -2.79
C GLN A 119 -4.71 -18.57 -2.74
N ALA A 120 -3.86 -18.03 -3.61
CA ALA A 120 -3.57 -16.61 -3.65
C ALA A 120 -4.67 -15.82 -4.39
N SER A 121 -5.17 -14.77 -3.77
CA SER A 121 -6.16 -13.86 -4.37
C SER A 121 -5.48 -12.61 -4.89
N ILE A 122 -5.59 -12.34 -6.20
CA ILE A 122 -5.04 -11.14 -6.84
C ILE A 122 -6.20 -10.21 -7.21
N GLN A 123 -6.18 -8.98 -6.71
CA GLN A 123 -7.14 -7.93 -6.99
C GLN A 123 -6.47 -6.89 -7.91
N TRP A 124 -6.88 -6.85 -9.19
CA TRP A 124 -6.38 -5.90 -10.18
C TRP A 124 -7.06 -4.54 -10.00
N LEU A 125 -6.26 -3.49 -9.85
CA LEU A 125 -6.78 -2.14 -9.68
C LEU A 125 -7.21 -1.56 -11.03
N ILE A 126 -8.42 -1.00 -11.07
CA ILE A 126 -9.04 -0.39 -12.25
C ILE A 126 -9.54 1.00 -11.86
N ASP A 127 -9.26 2.00 -12.70
CA ASP A 127 -9.62 3.40 -12.48
C ASP A 127 -10.50 3.99 -13.58
N ASP A 128 -10.68 3.29 -14.70
CA ASP A 128 -11.53 3.75 -15.81
C ASP A 128 -12.19 2.61 -16.60
N VAL A 129 -13.20 2.95 -17.38
CA VAL A 129 -14.03 2.00 -18.14
C VAL A 129 -13.24 1.34 -19.28
N GLU A 130 -12.37 2.07 -19.97
CA GLU A 130 -11.61 1.53 -21.10
C GLU A 130 -10.56 0.50 -20.60
N ARG A 131 -9.94 0.79 -19.46
CA ARG A 131 -9.07 -0.19 -18.79
C ARG A 131 -9.85 -1.44 -18.41
N LEU A 132 -11.04 -1.30 -17.85
CA LEU A 132 -11.87 -2.47 -17.48
C LEU A 132 -12.27 -3.30 -18.71
N LYS A 133 -12.57 -2.68 -19.85
CA LYS A 133 -12.84 -3.39 -21.11
C LYS A 133 -11.62 -4.19 -21.59
N GLN A 134 -10.41 -3.63 -21.48
CA GLN A 134 -9.19 -4.34 -21.83
C GLN A 134 -8.98 -5.57 -20.93
N TYR A 135 -9.25 -5.45 -19.63
CA TYR A 135 -9.17 -6.58 -18.70
C TYR A 135 -10.26 -7.63 -18.98
N LEU A 136 -11.47 -7.21 -19.36
CA LEU A 136 -12.54 -8.12 -19.78
C LEU A 136 -12.13 -8.93 -21.03
N GLN A 137 -11.60 -8.26 -22.07
CA GLN A 137 -11.13 -8.93 -23.28
C GLN A 137 -10.00 -9.94 -22.96
N LEU A 138 -9.08 -9.56 -22.05
CA LEU A 138 -8.03 -10.47 -21.61
C LEU A 138 -8.63 -11.69 -20.88
N ALA A 139 -9.55 -11.46 -19.93
CA ALA A 139 -10.21 -12.53 -19.16
C ALA A 139 -10.93 -13.51 -20.09
N GLN A 140 -11.67 -12.99 -21.11
CA GLN A 140 -12.32 -13.80 -22.14
C GLN A 140 -11.32 -14.61 -22.97
N SER A 141 -10.20 -13.98 -23.41
CA SER A 141 -9.19 -14.65 -24.24
C SER A 141 -8.46 -15.77 -23.50
N LEU A 142 -8.33 -15.67 -22.19
CA LEU A 142 -7.70 -16.65 -21.31
C LEU A 142 -8.71 -17.61 -20.66
N ASN A 143 -10.01 -17.39 -20.84
CA ASN A 143 -11.11 -18.10 -20.19
C ASN A 143 -10.95 -18.16 -18.66
N ILE A 144 -10.65 -17.01 -18.04
CA ILE A 144 -10.47 -16.88 -16.57
C ILE A 144 -11.41 -15.80 -16.02
N CYS A 145 -11.67 -15.86 -14.70
CA CYS A 145 -12.36 -14.77 -13.99
C CYS A 145 -11.32 -13.92 -13.23
N LEU A 146 -11.28 -12.62 -13.53
CA LEU A 146 -10.39 -11.66 -12.88
C LEU A 146 -11.07 -10.96 -11.72
N ASN A 147 -10.43 -10.97 -10.54
CA ASN A 147 -10.86 -10.14 -9.44
C ASN A 147 -10.40 -8.70 -9.68
N VAL A 148 -11.32 -7.75 -9.67
CA VAL A 148 -11.05 -6.33 -9.90
C VAL A 148 -11.41 -5.50 -8.67
N ASN A 149 -10.57 -4.55 -8.32
CA ASN A 149 -10.81 -3.55 -7.29
C ASN A 149 -10.83 -2.17 -7.94
N ILE A 150 -11.80 -1.32 -7.59
CA ILE A 150 -11.99 -0.04 -8.27
C ILE A 150 -11.36 1.07 -7.46
N GLU A 151 -10.41 1.79 -8.07
CA GLU A 151 -9.85 3.02 -7.48
C GLU A 151 -10.86 4.14 -7.61
N ILE A 152 -11.15 4.79 -6.48
CA ILE A 152 -12.02 5.98 -6.39
C ILE A 152 -11.18 7.18 -5.94
N ASP A 153 -11.40 8.33 -6.56
CA ASP A 153 -10.79 9.58 -6.11
C ASP A 153 -11.47 10.07 -4.83
N VAL A 154 -10.71 10.12 -3.76
CA VAL A 154 -11.16 10.60 -2.45
C VAL A 154 -10.58 11.98 -2.10
N GLY A 155 -10.17 12.74 -3.11
CA GLY A 155 -9.67 14.11 -2.97
C GLY A 155 -8.16 14.27 -3.21
N LEU A 156 -7.44 13.22 -3.56
CA LEU A 156 -6.02 13.30 -3.95
C LEU A 156 -5.85 13.80 -5.40
N HIS A 157 -6.84 13.57 -6.26
CA HIS A 157 -6.87 13.96 -7.68
C HIS A 157 -5.66 13.47 -8.48
N ARG A 158 -5.16 12.28 -8.14
CA ARG A 158 -4.03 11.64 -8.82
C ARG A 158 -4.47 10.56 -9.80
N GLY A 159 -5.62 9.99 -9.60
CA GLY A 159 -6.24 8.89 -10.34
C GLY A 159 -7.52 8.44 -9.65
N GLY A 160 -8.14 7.42 -10.18
CA GLY A 160 -9.39 6.89 -9.68
C GLY A 160 -10.63 7.52 -10.29
N VAL A 161 -11.74 6.88 -10.08
CA VAL A 161 -13.06 7.32 -10.56
C VAL A 161 -13.47 8.62 -9.86
N GLN A 162 -13.76 9.65 -10.65
CA GLN A 162 -14.09 11.00 -10.16
C GLN A 162 -15.59 11.29 -10.12
N THR A 163 -16.38 10.58 -10.91
CA THR A 163 -17.83 10.84 -11.03
C THR A 163 -18.68 9.61 -10.74
N GLN A 164 -19.86 9.82 -10.20
CA GLN A 164 -20.83 8.74 -9.99
C GLN A 164 -21.23 8.04 -11.30
N GLN A 165 -21.25 8.75 -12.43
CA GLN A 165 -21.57 8.18 -13.73
C GLN A 165 -20.51 7.18 -14.19
N GLN A 166 -19.23 7.54 -14.07
CA GLN A 166 -18.11 6.61 -14.35
C GLN A 166 -18.18 5.37 -13.46
N PHE A 167 -18.43 5.56 -12.16
CA PHE A 167 -18.58 4.46 -11.22
C PHE A 167 -19.71 3.52 -11.60
N ILE A 168 -20.89 4.05 -11.90
CA ILE A 168 -22.06 3.27 -12.32
C ILE A 168 -21.76 2.51 -13.62
N ALA A 169 -21.05 3.11 -14.57
CA ALA A 169 -20.67 2.44 -15.82
C ALA A 169 -19.74 1.23 -15.55
N LEU A 170 -18.75 1.38 -14.64
CA LEU A 170 -17.88 0.27 -14.22
C LEU A 170 -18.68 -0.85 -13.55
N MET A 171 -19.56 -0.52 -12.60
CA MET A 171 -20.37 -1.52 -11.88
C MET A 171 -21.28 -2.29 -12.83
N LYS A 172 -21.94 -1.60 -13.78
CA LYS A 172 -22.75 -2.26 -14.82
C LYS A 172 -21.93 -3.21 -15.67
N LEU A 173 -20.72 -2.78 -16.10
CA LEU A 173 -19.84 -3.62 -16.92
C LEU A 173 -19.41 -4.89 -16.16
N ILE A 174 -19.08 -4.79 -14.87
CA ILE A 174 -18.77 -5.95 -14.02
C ILE A 174 -20.00 -6.86 -13.88
N GLN A 175 -21.16 -6.31 -13.55
CA GLN A 175 -22.40 -7.07 -13.34
C GLN A 175 -22.82 -7.85 -14.59
N HIS A 176 -22.74 -7.22 -15.78
CA HIS A 176 -23.08 -7.89 -17.04
C HIS A 176 -22.08 -8.95 -17.49
N ASN A 177 -20.87 -8.97 -16.92
CA ASN A 177 -19.79 -9.87 -17.30
C ASN A 177 -19.28 -10.69 -16.10
N ALA A 178 -20.18 -11.12 -15.22
CA ALA A 178 -19.86 -11.83 -13.98
C ALA A 178 -19.11 -13.17 -14.18
N ALA A 179 -19.16 -13.76 -15.37
CA ALA A 179 -18.38 -14.94 -15.72
C ALA A 179 -16.86 -14.63 -15.83
N TYR A 180 -16.48 -13.39 -16.12
CA TYR A 180 -15.09 -12.99 -16.40
C TYR A 180 -14.54 -11.92 -15.46
N LEU A 181 -15.44 -11.18 -14.77
CA LEU A 181 -15.07 -10.11 -13.86
C LEU A 181 -15.79 -10.28 -12.52
N LYS A 182 -15.05 -10.23 -11.44
CA LYS A 182 -15.58 -10.27 -10.08
C LYS A 182 -15.14 -9.02 -9.32
N LEU A 183 -16.10 -8.26 -8.79
CA LEU A 183 -15.78 -7.13 -7.92
C LEU A 183 -15.17 -7.64 -6.60
N SER A 184 -13.97 -7.16 -6.25
CA SER A 184 -13.32 -7.47 -4.98
C SER A 184 -13.41 -6.34 -3.98
N GLY A 185 -13.70 -5.11 -4.43
CA GLY A 185 -13.86 -3.97 -3.54
C GLY A 185 -13.56 -2.62 -4.17
N LEU A 186 -13.29 -1.65 -3.31
CA LEU A 186 -12.90 -0.29 -3.66
C LEU A 186 -11.58 0.08 -2.99
N MET A 187 -10.79 0.94 -3.62
CA MET A 187 -9.57 1.51 -3.07
C MET A 187 -9.60 3.03 -3.17
N GLY A 188 -9.36 3.74 -2.06
CA GLY A 188 -9.23 5.19 -2.03
C GLY A 188 -7.97 5.62 -1.28
N TYR A 189 -7.05 6.30 -1.95
CA TYR A 189 -5.79 6.75 -1.35
C TYR A 189 -5.84 8.22 -0.94
N ASP A 190 -5.64 8.51 0.33
CA ASP A 190 -5.86 9.81 0.96
C ASP A 190 -4.57 10.55 1.39
N ALA A 191 -3.46 10.33 0.69
CA ALA A 191 -2.16 10.92 1.04
C ALA A 191 -2.13 12.46 1.13
N HIS A 192 -3.06 13.14 0.45
CA HIS A 192 -3.18 14.61 0.50
C HIS A 192 -3.52 15.13 1.90
N VAL A 193 -4.22 14.32 2.71
CA VAL A 193 -4.65 14.70 4.07
C VAL A 193 -3.47 15.19 4.92
N ALA A 194 -2.33 14.51 4.85
CA ALA A 194 -1.15 14.86 5.63
C ALA A 194 -0.19 15.83 4.93
N LYS A 195 -0.37 16.08 3.63
CA LYS A 195 0.55 16.90 2.81
C LYS A 195 0.06 18.32 2.56
N LEU A 196 -1.21 18.59 2.80
CA LEU A 196 -1.76 19.94 2.63
C LEU A 196 -1.20 20.88 3.69
N PRO A 197 -0.76 22.10 3.32
CA PRO A 197 -0.39 23.12 4.28
C PRO A 197 -1.54 23.39 5.26
N LYS A 198 -1.25 23.36 6.57
CA LYS A 198 -2.25 23.57 7.64
C LYS A 198 -3.03 24.90 7.48
N ILE A 199 -2.44 25.88 6.82
CA ILE A 199 -3.08 27.19 6.52
C ILE A 199 -4.26 27.03 5.53
N LEU A 200 -4.16 26.09 4.58
CA LEU A 200 -5.21 25.89 3.58
C LEU A 200 -6.36 25.03 4.11
N LYS A 201 -6.07 24.03 4.92
CA LYS A 201 -7.07 23.12 5.48
C LYS A 201 -6.50 22.29 6.63
N SER A 202 -7.30 22.08 7.68
CA SER A 202 -6.87 21.18 8.74
C SER A 202 -6.87 19.72 8.24
N PRO A 203 -5.90 18.90 8.67
CA PRO A 203 -5.84 17.47 8.31
C PRO A 203 -7.15 16.73 8.63
N ASP A 204 -7.79 17.02 9.76
CA ASP A 204 -9.03 16.35 10.16
C ASP A 204 -10.20 16.66 9.22
N LYS A 205 -10.35 17.93 8.78
CA LYS A 205 -11.37 18.29 7.80
C LYS A 205 -11.12 17.63 6.45
N SER A 206 -9.85 17.55 6.03
CA SER A 206 -9.47 16.88 4.79
C SER A 206 -9.75 15.38 4.89
N TYR A 207 -9.44 14.76 6.03
CA TYR A 207 -9.75 13.37 6.30
C TYR A 207 -11.26 13.09 6.25
N GLN A 208 -12.05 13.88 6.97
CA GLN A 208 -13.51 13.72 6.98
C GLN A 208 -14.12 13.82 5.58
N GLN A 209 -13.63 14.74 4.73
CA GLN A 209 -14.10 14.84 3.36
C GLN A 209 -13.74 13.60 2.52
N SER A 210 -12.50 13.07 2.67
CA SER A 210 -12.13 11.82 2.00
C SER A 210 -13.02 10.66 2.42
N GLN A 211 -13.35 10.56 3.71
CA GLN A 211 -14.26 9.53 4.23
C GLN A 211 -15.68 9.70 3.71
N GLN A 212 -16.18 10.93 3.59
CA GLN A 212 -17.50 11.22 3.00
C GLN A 212 -17.56 10.83 1.53
N MET A 213 -16.54 11.19 0.73
CA MET A 213 -16.44 10.79 -0.69
C MET A 213 -16.42 9.26 -0.83
N TYR A 214 -15.60 8.58 -0.01
CA TYR A 214 -15.56 7.13 0.00
C TYR A 214 -16.92 6.51 0.32
N GLN A 215 -17.60 7.02 1.36
CA GLN A 215 -18.91 6.54 1.79
C GLN A 215 -19.98 6.72 0.72
N GLN A 216 -19.92 7.78 -0.10
CA GLN A 216 -20.83 7.98 -1.22
C GLN A 216 -20.75 6.82 -2.22
N TYR A 217 -19.54 6.42 -2.63
CA TYR A 217 -19.35 5.30 -3.57
C TYR A 217 -19.79 3.96 -2.95
N LYS A 218 -19.50 3.71 -1.68
CA LYS A 218 -20.03 2.52 -0.97
C LYS A 218 -21.55 2.49 -0.98
N SER A 219 -22.19 3.62 -0.71
CA SER A 219 -23.67 3.74 -0.69
C SER A 219 -24.27 3.51 -2.08
N ILE A 220 -23.61 4.00 -3.14
CA ILE A 220 -24.05 3.73 -4.52
C ILE A 220 -23.95 2.25 -4.83
N LEU A 221 -22.82 1.61 -4.49
CA LEU A 221 -22.60 0.18 -4.68
C LEU A 221 -23.70 -0.63 -3.98
N GLN A 222 -23.90 -0.39 -2.69
CA GLN A 222 -24.85 -1.13 -1.87
C GLN A 222 -26.31 -0.98 -2.35
N ARG A 223 -26.71 0.24 -2.74
CA ARG A 223 -28.12 0.53 -3.10
C ARG A 223 -28.45 0.17 -4.54
N LYS A 224 -27.53 0.40 -5.50
CA LYS A 224 -27.81 0.24 -6.93
C LYS A 224 -27.31 -1.09 -7.50
N PHE A 225 -26.39 -1.76 -6.80
CA PHE A 225 -25.77 -3.01 -7.24
C PHE A 225 -25.73 -4.04 -6.11
N PRO A 226 -26.91 -4.40 -5.53
CA PRO A 226 -26.95 -5.34 -4.40
C PRO A 226 -26.36 -6.71 -4.73
N ASP A 227 -26.43 -7.15 -6.00
CA ASP A 227 -25.82 -8.41 -6.45
C ASP A 227 -24.29 -8.41 -6.43
N LEU A 228 -23.66 -7.22 -6.48
CA LEU A 228 -22.22 -7.06 -6.34
C LEU A 228 -21.80 -6.81 -4.89
N TRP A 229 -22.75 -6.53 -4.00
CA TRP A 229 -22.48 -6.22 -2.60
C TRP A 229 -22.41 -7.49 -1.77
N HIS A 230 -21.31 -7.65 -0.99
CA HIS A 230 -21.21 -8.63 0.07
C HIS A 230 -20.22 -8.16 1.14
N GLU A 231 -20.31 -8.72 2.34
CA GLU A 231 -19.48 -8.31 3.49
C GLU A 231 -17.97 -8.61 3.31
N GLY A 232 -17.63 -9.52 2.42
CA GLY A 232 -16.25 -9.88 2.08
C GLY A 232 -15.54 -8.87 1.18
N LEU A 233 -16.22 -7.83 0.67
CA LEU A 233 -15.59 -6.80 -0.18
C LEU A 233 -14.46 -6.08 0.57
N CYS A 234 -13.35 -5.87 -0.14
CA CYS A 234 -12.20 -5.12 0.33
C CYS A 234 -12.42 -3.62 0.13
N PHE A 235 -12.71 -2.90 1.19
CA PHE A 235 -12.76 -1.43 1.18
C PHE A 235 -11.43 -0.91 1.69
N ASN A 236 -10.44 -0.79 0.78
CA ASN A 236 -9.09 -0.38 1.12
C ASN A 236 -8.95 1.14 1.16
N GLY A 237 -8.16 1.62 2.10
CA GLY A 237 -7.82 3.04 2.23
C GLY A 237 -6.53 3.26 3.01
N GLY A 238 -6.25 4.53 3.25
CA GLY A 238 -5.17 4.98 4.10
C GLY A 238 -3.78 4.92 3.48
N GLY A 239 -2.86 5.23 4.34
CA GLY A 239 -1.43 5.22 4.15
C GLY A 239 -0.76 5.47 5.49
N SER A 240 0.56 5.33 5.57
CA SER A 240 1.28 5.62 6.82
C SER A 240 0.91 6.98 7.45
N PRO A 241 0.76 8.08 6.69
CA PRO A 241 0.44 9.39 7.26
C PRO A 241 -0.98 9.51 7.86
N THR A 242 -1.94 8.72 7.39
CA THR A 242 -3.35 8.78 7.82
C THR A 242 -3.74 7.59 8.70
N PHE A 243 -2.77 6.74 9.06
CA PHE A 243 -3.00 5.54 9.86
C PHE A 243 -3.79 5.80 11.14
N MET A 244 -3.40 6.81 11.92
CA MET A 244 -4.05 7.12 13.20
C MET A 244 -5.50 7.59 13.03
N GLN A 245 -5.79 8.41 12.02
CA GLN A 245 -7.16 8.82 11.72
C GLN A 245 -8.04 7.63 11.36
N HIS A 246 -7.55 6.71 10.52
CA HIS A 246 -8.26 5.48 10.19
C HIS A 246 -8.49 4.58 11.42
N CYS A 247 -7.53 4.49 12.33
CA CYS A 247 -7.70 3.73 13.58
C CYS A 247 -8.80 4.32 14.48
N GLN A 248 -8.96 5.63 14.51
CA GLN A 248 -10.01 6.30 15.26
C GLN A 248 -11.39 6.10 14.62
N GLN A 249 -11.51 6.44 13.35
CA GLN A 249 -12.74 6.31 12.58
C GLN A 249 -12.43 6.05 11.11
N SER A 250 -13.03 5.02 10.52
CA SER A 250 -12.85 4.70 9.11
C SER A 250 -14.10 4.09 8.50
N VAL A 251 -14.38 4.44 7.25
CA VAL A 251 -15.38 3.78 6.39
C VAL A 251 -14.79 2.55 5.68
N CYS A 252 -13.46 2.39 5.74
CA CYS A 252 -12.74 1.25 5.19
C CYS A 252 -12.78 0.06 6.17
N ASN A 253 -12.50 -1.15 5.66
CA ASN A 253 -12.29 -2.36 6.44
C ASN A 253 -10.89 -2.96 6.21
N ASP A 254 -10.10 -2.35 5.33
CA ASP A 254 -8.76 -2.77 4.93
C ASP A 254 -7.85 -1.54 4.90
N LEU A 255 -6.73 -1.56 5.63
CA LEU A 255 -5.87 -0.40 5.83
C LEU A 255 -4.46 -0.67 5.32
N ALA A 256 -4.04 0.05 4.28
CA ALA A 256 -2.73 -0.10 3.67
C ALA A 256 -1.69 0.81 4.36
N PHE A 257 -0.57 0.24 4.79
CA PHE A 257 0.58 0.98 5.32
C PHE A 257 1.88 0.17 5.17
N GLY A 258 3.01 0.84 5.30
CA GLY A 258 4.32 0.20 5.21
C GLY A 258 5.43 1.09 5.73
N SER A 259 5.67 2.26 5.13
CA SER A 259 6.80 3.15 5.44
C SER A 259 6.89 3.54 6.91
N MET A 260 5.76 3.67 7.62
CA MET A 260 5.74 4.01 9.04
C MET A 260 6.46 2.97 9.92
N LEU A 261 6.51 1.71 9.49
CA LEU A 261 7.18 0.65 10.24
C LEU A 261 8.69 0.83 10.28
N LEU A 262 9.28 1.44 9.25
CA LEU A 262 10.68 1.86 9.19
C LEU A 262 10.88 3.31 9.62
N LYS A 263 9.83 4.10 9.57
CA LYS A 263 9.74 5.53 9.92
C LYS A 263 10.89 6.36 9.35
N PRO A 264 10.97 6.52 8.01
CA PRO A 264 11.95 7.43 7.40
C PRO A 264 11.69 8.87 7.83
N SER A 265 12.69 9.76 7.67
CA SER A 265 12.62 11.18 8.09
C SER A 265 11.46 11.95 7.47
N ASP A 266 11.05 11.61 6.24
CA ASP A 266 9.87 12.21 5.57
C ASP A 266 8.55 11.95 6.33
N PHE A 267 8.56 11.04 7.30
CA PHE A 267 7.43 10.71 8.17
C PHE A 267 7.60 11.26 9.60
N ASP A 268 8.38 12.32 9.78
CA ASP A 268 8.42 13.09 11.03
C ASP A 268 7.14 13.94 11.19
N LEU A 269 6.01 13.22 11.28
CA LEU A 269 4.67 13.75 11.46
C LEU A 269 4.25 13.62 12.93
N GLU A 270 3.51 14.59 13.43
CA GLU A 270 3.02 14.62 14.82
C GLU A 270 2.26 13.34 15.19
N ASN A 271 1.38 12.86 14.32
CA ASN A 271 0.59 11.64 14.51
C ASN A 271 1.41 10.34 14.43
N LEU A 272 2.67 10.40 14.02
CA LEU A 272 3.62 9.28 13.99
C LEU A 272 4.77 9.46 14.99
N SER A 273 4.71 10.42 15.90
CA SER A 273 5.76 10.75 16.87
C SER A 273 6.12 9.60 17.83
N ALA A 274 5.17 8.69 18.08
CA ALA A 274 5.39 7.50 18.90
C ALA A 274 6.27 6.42 18.22
N LEU A 275 6.46 6.52 16.89
CA LEU A 275 7.33 5.62 16.13
C LEU A 275 8.75 6.17 16.07
N SER A 276 9.72 5.29 15.91
CA SER A 276 11.14 5.64 15.83
C SER A 276 11.74 5.15 14.50
N CYS A 277 12.74 5.88 14.00
CA CYS A 277 13.46 5.50 12.79
C CYS A 277 14.17 4.14 13.01
N ALA A 278 13.87 3.17 12.17
CA ALA A 278 14.40 1.82 12.22
C ALA A 278 15.37 1.50 11.07
N LEU A 279 15.48 2.40 10.07
CA LEU A 279 16.33 2.19 8.91
C LEU A 279 17.25 3.39 8.71
N TRP A 280 18.55 3.12 8.56
CA TRP A 280 19.60 4.11 8.41
C TRP A 280 20.43 3.83 7.16
N ILE A 281 20.98 4.88 6.55
CA ILE A 281 22.01 4.79 5.54
C ILE A 281 23.34 5.15 6.22
N ALA A 282 24.26 4.20 6.27
CA ALA A 282 25.62 4.43 6.72
C ALA A 282 26.53 4.60 5.50
N ALA A 283 27.27 5.69 5.44
CA ALA A 283 28.22 5.96 4.36
C ALA A 283 29.56 6.40 4.92
N PRO A 284 30.70 6.00 4.32
CA PRO A 284 32.01 6.46 4.73
C PRO A 284 32.19 7.94 4.36
N ILE A 285 32.90 8.68 5.21
CA ILE A 285 33.34 10.04 4.89
C ILE A 285 34.55 9.94 3.96
N LEU A 286 34.42 10.42 2.73
CA LEU A 286 35.47 10.36 1.72
C LEU A 286 36.45 11.56 1.81
N LYS A 287 35.95 12.73 2.22
CA LYS A 287 36.76 13.96 2.34
C LYS A 287 36.31 14.75 3.55
N VAL A 288 37.26 15.34 4.25
CA VAL A 288 37.04 16.33 5.32
C VAL A 288 37.68 17.63 4.88
N LEU A 289 36.90 18.70 4.80
CA LEU A 289 37.40 20.04 4.53
C LEU A 289 37.35 20.84 5.83
N PRO A 290 38.41 21.61 6.15
CA PRO A 290 38.44 22.44 7.35
C PRO A 290 37.41 23.57 7.33
N CYS A 291 37.04 24.03 6.14
CA CYS A 291 35.95 25.00 5.91
C CYS A 291 35.31 24.77 4.55
N SER A 292 34.04 25.18 4.41
CA SER A 292 33.34 25.22 3.12
C SER A 292 33.33 26.65 2.60
N GLN A 293 33.64 26.83 1.33
CA GLN A 293 33.53 28.11 0.62
C GLN A 293 32.57 27.97 -0.55
N ILE A 294 31.73 28.96 -0.78
CA ILE A 294 30.87 29.02 -1.96
C ILE A 294 31.74 29.47 -3.13
N PRO A 295 31.80 28.71 -4.25
CA PRO A 295 32.58 29.10 -5.41
C PRO A 295 32.12 30.48 -5.93
N GLY A 296 33.07 31.44 -6.07
CA GLY A 296 32.77 32.77 -6.59
C GLY A 296 32.32 33.80 -5.53
N LEU A 297 32.35 33.49 -4.27
CA LEU A 297 32.16 34.44 -3.16
C LEU A 297 33.44 34.57 -2.34
#